data_4aaa756ac1838349646bdc5fd9385fbd
#
_entry.id   4aaa756ac1838349646bdc5fd9385fbd
#
_cell.length_a   1.000
_cell.length_b   1.000
_cell.length_c   1.000
_cell.angle_alpha   90.00
_cell.angle_beta   90.00
_cell.angle_gamma   90.00
#
_symmetry.space_group_name_H-M   'P 1'
#
loop_
_entity.id
_entity.type
_entity.pdbx_description
1 polymer ?
#
loop_
_entity_poly.entity_id
_entity_poly.type
_entity_poly.pdbx_seq_one_letter_code
_entity_poly.pdbx_strand_id
1 'polypeptide(L)'
;MTQTRLATIHAADIMQTKVFKLDPLSTVEDAVQGFTELHISGAPVVDRAGKLVGVLSAYDIARPENIVDHALSPRRNAYSVVDISADDDGSSDEDVVMNMEDYSQGTLRTGIVSDFMSTEPITVTPHTTLKALCALMVKEHIHRVLVVDHGKLVGVISTLDVARCVAEHA
;
A
#
# COMPACT_ATOMS: atom_id res chain seq x y z
N MET A 1 -11.77 32.62 2.54
CA MET A 1 -10.34 32.58 2.98
C MET A 1 -9.78 31.19 3.23
N THR A 2 -10.59 30.12 3.16
CA THR A 2 -10.23 28.72 3.46
C THR A 2 -9.33 28.06 2.42
N GLN A 3 -9.46 28.45 1.15
CA GLN A 3 -8.66 27.86 0.05
C GLN A 3 -7.14 28.11 0.16
N THR A 4 -6.71 29.13 0.90
CA THR A 4 -5.28 29.47 1.00
C THR A 4 -4.52 28.52 1.93
N ARG A 5 -5.18 27.93 2.92
CA ARG A 5 -4.53 27.04 3.89
C ARG A 5 -4.20 25.67 3.31
N LEU A 6 -5.13 25.06 2.56
CA LEU A 6 -4.88 23.75 1.93
C LEU A 6 -3.82 23.82 0.82
N ALA A 7 -3.64 24.99 0.17
CA ALA A 7 -2.68 25.14 -0.91
C ALA A 7 -1.20 25.09 -0.45
N THR A 8 -0.95 25.33 0.84
CA THR A 8 0.41 25.33 1.41
C THR A 8 0.79 24.00 2.07
N ILE A 9 -0.14 23.04 2.15
CA ILE A 9 0.10 21.75 2.78
C ILE A 9 0.86 20.84 1.82
N HIS A 10 1.88 20.17 2.34
CA HIS A 10 2.72 19.22 1.63
C HIS A 10 2.60 17.82 2.25
N ALA A 11 3.08 16.83 1.54
CA ALA A 11 3.09 15.44 1.98
C ALA A 11 3.74 15.26 3.37
N ALA A 12 4.82 15.98 3.64
CA ALA A 12 5.51 15.94 4.93
C ALA A 12 4.64 16.36 6.12
N ASP A 13 3.64 17.24 5.89
CA ASP A 13 2.79 17.78 6.95
C ASP A 13 1.74 16.78 7.43
N ILE A 14 1.38 15.82 6.57
CA ILE A 14 0.27 14.87 6.83
C ILE A 14 0.69 13.40 6.85
N MET A 15 1.95 13.09 6.48
CA MET A 15 2.41 11.70 6.42
C MET A 15 2.56 11.06 7.80
N GLN A 16 2.26 9.77 7.87
CA GLN A 16 2.58 8.92 9.00
C GLN A 16 4.04 8.42 8.87
N THR A 17 4.88 8.69 9.87
CA THR A 17 6.30 8.32 9.84
C THR A 17 6.58 6.97 10.49
N LYS A 18 5.68 6.50 11.37
CA LYS A 18 5.75 5.16 11.97
C LYS A 18 5.14 4.15 11.02
N VAL A 19 5.93 3.69 10.07
CA VAL A 19 5.49 2.77 9.01
C VAL A 19 6.01 1.36 9.33
N PHE A 20 5.12 0.37 9.33
CA PHE A 20 5.52 -1.03 9.31
C PHE A 20 6.22 -1.33 7.98
N LYS A 21 7.36 -1.99 8.02
CA LYS A 21 8.23 -2.23 6.86
C LYS A 21 8.60 -3.71 6.83
N LEU A 22 8.74 -4.24 5.63
CA LEU A 22 9.22 -5.60 5.41
C LEU A 22 10.65 -5.58 4.89
N ASP A 23 11.45 -6.58 5.29
CA ASP A 23 12.74 -6.87 4.66
C ASP A 23 12.47 -7.78 3.44
N PRO A 24 13.12 -7.57 2.29
CA PRO A 24 12.92 -8.40 1.10
C PRO A 24 13.21 -9.88 1.31
N LEU A 25 14.03 -10.22 2.31
CA LEU A 25 14.38 -11.60 2.66
C LEU A 25 13.51 -12.20 3.77
N SER A 26 12.59 -11.44 4.35
CA SER A 26 11.59 -11.99 5.30
C SER A 26 10.70 -13.00 4.59
N THR A 27 10.10 -13.91 5.37
CA THR A 27 9.13 -14.85 4.83
C THR A 27 7.80 -14.18 4.54
N VAL A 28 7.04 -14.74 3.61
CA VAL A 28 5.65 -14.31 3.37
C VAL A 28 4.78 -14.56 4.61
N GLU A 29 5.07 -15.63 5.37
CA GLU A 29 4.38 -15.93 6.63
C GLU A 29 4.56 -14.79 7.66
N ASP A 30 5.78 -14.28 7.84
CA ASP A 30 6.04 -13.12 8.73
C ASP A 30 5.28 -11.87 8.26
N ALA A 31 5.21 -11.65 6.94
CA ALA A 31 4.46 -10.53 6.38
C ALA A 31 2.96 -10.63 6.65
N VAL A 32 2.38 -11.81 6.44
CA VAL A 32 0.95 -12.09 6.72
C VAL A 32 0.64 -11.93 8.21
N GLN A 33 1.50 -12.43 9.08
CA GLN A 33 1.35 -12.23 10.52
C GLN A 33 1.33 -10.73 10.86
N GLY A 34 2.29 -9.95 10.35
CA GLY A 34 2.33 -8.50 10.58
C GLY A 34 1.09 -7.78 10.03
N PHE A 35 0.58 -8.18 8.86
CA PHE A 35 -0.64 -7.62 8.31
C PHE A 35 -1.85 -7.88 9.21
N THR A 36 -1.96 -9.10 9.72
CA THR A 36 -3.04 -9.50 10.64
C THR A 36 -2.98 -8.75 11.97
N GLU A 37 -1.81 -8.71 12.60
CA GLU A 37 -1.63 -8.07 13.90
C GLU A 37 -1.87 -6.55 13.85
N LEU A 38 -1.49 -5.90 12.75
CA LEU A 38 -1.60 -4.46 12.58
C LEU A 38 -2.88 -4.03 11.84
N HIS A 39 -3.72 -4.98 11.43
CA HIS A 39 -4.92 -4.73 10.63
C HIS A 39 -4.64 -3.91 9.37
N ILE A 40 -3.59 -4.28 8.61
CA ILE A 40 -3.19 -3.65 7.36
C ILE A 40 -3.21 -4.66 6.22
N SER A 41 -3.43 -4.20 5.00
CA SER A 41 -3.48 -5.04 3.80
C SER A 41 -2.19 -5.07 2.99
N GLY A 42 -1.14 -4.40 3.45
CA GLY A 42 0.14 -4.35 2.74
C GLY A 42 1.13 -3.41 3.38
N ALA A 43 2.40 -3.57 3.03
CA ALA A 43 3.50 -2.79 3.57
C ALA A 43 4.61 -2.54 2.52
N PRO A 44 5.36 -1.43 2.66
CA PRO A 44 6.55 -1.18 1.89
C PRO A 44 7.66 -2.15 2.25
N VAL A 45 8.42 -2.54 1.24
CA VAL A 45 9.60 -3.38 1.37
C VAL A 45 10.84 -2.51 1.25
N VAL A 46 11.69 -2.56 2.26
CA VAL A 46 12.91 -1.73 2.32
C VAL A 46 14.13 -2.61 2.51
N ASP A 47 15.23 -2.25 1.88
CA ASP A 47 16.51 -2.91 2.08
C ASP A 47 17.18 -2.48 3.41
N ARG A 48 18.32 -3.09 3.73
CA ARG A 48 19.09 -2.80 4.95
C ARG A 48 19.60 -1.36 5.03
N ALA A 49 19.66 -0.66 3.90
CA ALA A 49 20.04 0.76 3.85
C ALA A 49 18.81 1.69 4.06
N GLY A 50 17.60 1.13 4.19
CA GLY A 50 16.34 1.86 4.30
C GLY A 50 15.81 2.37 2.97
N LYS A 51 16.37 1.90 1.84
CA LYS A 51 15.90 2.24 0.50
C LYS A 51 14.63 1.45 0.20
N LEU A 52 13.62 2.12 -0.34
CA LEU A 52 12.41 1.48 -0.83
C LEU A 52 12.75 0.62 -2.06
N VAL A 53 12.45 -0.68 -2.00
CA VAL A 53 12.71 -1.64 -3.08
C VAL A 53 11.43 -2.25 -3.64
N GLY A 54 10.30 -2.12 -2.94
CA GLY A 54 9.02 -2.62 -3.40
C GLY A 54 7.90 -2.41 -2.41
N VAL A 55 6.78 -3.05 -2.71
CA VAL A 55 5.58 -3.12 -1.86
C VAL A 55 5.04 -4.53 -1.93
N LEU A 56 4.63 -5.08 -0.80
CA LEU A 56 3.89 -6.33 -0.71
C LEU A 56 2.50 -6.08 -0.14
N SER A 57 1.48 -6.64 -0.78
CA SER A 57 0.11 -6.62 -0.28
C SER A 57 -0.47 -8.03 -0.17
N ALA A 58 -1.56 -8.17 0.58
CA ALA A 58 -2.33 -9.42 0.65
C ALA A 58 -2.80 -9.88 -0.74
N TYR A 59 -3.11 -8.92 -1.63
CA TYR A 59 -3.49 -9.23 -3.01
C TYR A 59 -2.33 -9.85 -3.81
N ASP A 60 -1.09 -9.37 -3.64
CA ASP A 60 0.07 -9.96 -4.33
C ASP A 60 0.31 -11.40 -3.88
N ILE A 61 0.09 -11.68 -2.61
CA ILE A 61 0.22 -13.03 -2.05
C ILE A 61 -0.87 -13.95 -2.59
N ALA A 62 -2.11 -13.44 -2.70
CA ALA A 62 -3.28 -14.21 -3.11
C ALA A 62 -3.40 -14.45 -4.62
N ARG A 63 -2.53 -13.89 -5.44
CA ARG A 63 -2.60 -14.06 -6.90
C ARG A 63 -2.34 -15.49 -7.34
N PRO A 64 -3.21 -16.08 -8.19
CA PRO A 64 -3.03 -17.43 -8.72
C PRO A 64 -1.68 -17.63 -9.44
N GLU A 65 -1.21 -16.62 -10.17
CA GLU A 65 0.08 -16.65 -10.88
C GLU A 65 1.29 -16.68 -9.94
N ASN A 66 1.14 -16.21 -8.70
CA ASN A 66 2.19 -16.32 -7.68
C ASN A 66 2.19 -17.70 -7.00
N ILE A 67 1.12 -18.47 -7.19
CA ILE A 67 0.98 -19.83 -6.68
C ILE A 67 1.57 -20.83 -7.68
N VAL A 68 1.61 -20.51 -8.98
CA VAL A 68 1.89 -21.49 -10.06
C VAL A 68 3.13 -21.15 -10.88
N ASP A 69 3.54 -19.90 -11.08
CA ASP A 69 4.68 -19.62 -11.97
C ASP A 69 5.32 -18.24 -11.76
N HIS A 70 6.60 -18.23 -11.45
CA HIS A 70 7.41 -17.03 -11.24
C HIS A 70 7.76 -16.26 -12.55
N ALA A 71 7.28 -16.68 -13.71
CA ALA A 71 7.95 -16.33 -14.97
C ALA A 71 7.29 -15.27 -15.87
N LEU A 72 5.97 -15.01 -15.85
CA LEU A 72 5.35 -14.31 -16.99
C LEU A 72 4.12 -13.44 -16.68
N SER A 73 4.15 -12.47 -15.77
CA SER A 73 3.06 -11.47 -15.74
C SER A 73 3.53 -10.05 -15.51
N PRO A 74 3.05 -9.05 -16.29
CA PRO A 74 3.30 -7.65 -16.00
C PRO A 74 2.62 -7.29 -14.68
N ARG A 75 3.44 -6.93 -13.69
CA ARG A 75 3.03 -6.62 -12.33
C ARG A 75 2.21 -5.33 -12.30
N ARG A 76 0.90 -5.44 -12.09
CA ARG A 76 0.07 -4.29 -11.78
C ARG A 76 0.30 -3.88 -10.34
N ASN A 77 0.28 -2.57 -10.11
CA ASN A 77 0.50 -1.93 -8.82
C ASN A 77 -0.51 -2.45 -7.78
N ALA A 78 -0.05 -3.20 -6.80
CA ALA A 78 -0.88 -3.88 -5.79
C ALA A 78 -1.68 -2.93 -4.87
N TYR A 79 -1.41 -1.62 -4.92
CA TYR A 79 -2.17 -0.60 -4.21
C TYR A 79 -3.40 -0.08 -4.97
N SER A 80 -3.64 -0.57 -6.19
CA SER A 80 -4.65 0.01 -7.09
C SER A 80 -5.98 -0.75 -7.16
N VAL A 81 -6.23 -1.78 -6.37
CA VAL A 81 -7.48 -2.51 -6.50
C VAL A 81 -8.15 -2.77 -5.15
N VAL A 82 -8.95 -1.84 -4.71
CA VAL A 82 -10.32 -2.14 -4.32
C VAL A 82 -11.19 -1.26 -5.19
N ASP A 83 -11.59 -1.82 -6.33
CA ASP A 83 -12.64 -1.27 -7.15
C ASP A 83 -13.95 -1.43 -6.37
N ILE A 84 -14.33 -0.40 -5.63
CA ILE A 84 -15.71 -0.27 -5.20
C ILE A 84 -16.39 0.39 -6.39
N SER A 85 -16.76 -0.42 -7.36
CA SER A 85 -17.80 -0.06 -8.30
C SER A 85 -19.05 0.19 -7.46
N ALA A 86 -19.39 1.45 -7.30
CA ALA A 86 -20.67 1.87 -6.77
C ALA A 86 -21.74 1.55 -7.81
N ASP A 87 -22.13 0.31 -7.89
CA ASP A 87 -23.43 -0.09 -8.40
C ASP A 87 -24.26 -0.52 -7.17
N ASP A 88 -25.12 0.43 -6.79
CA ASP A 88 -26.14 0.33 -5.79
C ASP A 88 -27.06 -0.87 -6.10
N ASP A 89 -26.77 -2.01 -5.45
CA ASP A 89 -27.74 -3.06 -5.22
C ASP A 89 -27.47 -3.65 -3.82
N GLY A 90 -28.35 -3.28 -2.91
CA GLY A 90 -28.36 -3.53 -1.47
C GLY A 90 -28.13 -4.97 -1.02
N SER A 91 -26.96 -5.50 -1.24
CA SER A 91 -26.51 -6.75 -0.63
C SER A 91 -25.29 -6.46 0.26
N SER A 92 -25.54 -6.53 1.55
CA SER A 92 -24.64 -6.72 2.69
C SER A 92 -23.15 -6.68 2.39
N ASP A 93 -22.48 -5.71 3.03
CA ASP A 93 -21.04 -5.74 3.34
C ASP A 93 -20.66 -7.08 4.01
N GLU A 94 -20.53 -8.12 3.25
CA GLU A 94 -19.70 -9.24 3.62
C GLU A 94 -18.26 -8.77 3.35
N ASP A 95 -17.62 -8.26 4.40
CA ASP A 95 -16.17 -8.21 4.47
C ASP A 95 -15.65 -9.50 3.84
N VAL A 96 -14.91 -9.38 2.71
CA VAL A 96 -14.17 -10.49 2.16
C VAL A 96 -13.06 -10.79 3.16
N VAL A 97 -13.43 -11.43 4.24
CA VAL A 97 -12.53 -12.14 5.13
C VAL A 97 -12.02 -13.29 4.28
N MET A 98 -10.91 -13.05 3.57
CA MET A 98 -10.19 -14.13 2.92
C MET A 98 -9.88 -15.15 4.00
N ASN A 99 -10.56 -16.29 3.92
CA ASN A 99 -10.27 -17.43 4.76
C ASN A 99 -8.93 -17.99 4.28
N MET A 100 -7.84 -17.51 4.87
CA MET A 100 -6.47 -17.88 4.50
C MET A 100 -6.15 -19.36 4.80
N GLU A 101 -7.09 -20.09 5.41
CA GLU A 101 -6.95 -21.51 5.70
C GLU A 101 -7.01 -22.41 4.46
N ASP A 102 -7.57 -21.94 3.33
CA ASP A 102 -7.72 -22.72 2.09
C ASP A 102 -6.52 -22.62 1.13
N TYR A 103 -5.55 -21.74 1.41
CA TYR A 103 -4.34 -21.65 0.61
C TYR A 103 -3.38 -22.77 1.03
N SER A 104 -3.07 -23.65 0.08
CA SER A 104 -2.17 -24.79 0.23
C SER A 104 -0.95 -24.44 1.08
N GLN A 105 -0.91 -24.96 2.29
CA GLN A 105 0.04 -24.66 3.37
C GLN A 105 1.54 -24.87 3.01
N GLY A 106 1.85 -25.41 1.84
CA GLY A 106 3.21 -25.73 1.44
C GLY A 106 4.01 -24.59 0.80
N THR A 107 3.38 -23.77 -0.05
CA THR A 107 4.11 -22.78 -0.89
C THR A 107 4.26 -21.44 -0.20
N LEU A 108 3.30 -21.02 0.63
CA LEU A 108 3.37 -19.75 1.37
C LEU A 108 4.44 -19.79 2.47
N ARG A 109 4.71 -20.95 3.05
CA ARG A 109 5.69 -21.11 4.14
C ARG A 109 7.14 -20.95 3.73
N THR A 110 7.46 -21.12 2.45
CA THR A 110 8.85 -21.13 1.95
C THR A 110 9.20 -19.91 1.11
N GLY A 111 8.21 -19.10 0.69
CA GLY A 111 8.43 -17.92 -0.14
C GLY A 111 8.97 -16.73 0.67
N ILE A 112 9.86 -15.96 0.06
CA ILE A 112 10.35 -14.69 0.62
C ILE A 112 9.62 -13.50 0.00
N VAL A 113 9.56 -12.40 0.72
CA VAL A 113 8.87 -11.17 0.34
C VAL A 113 9.26 -10.68 -1.06
N SER A 114 10.55 -10.75 -1.41
CA SER A 114 11.05 -10.31 -2.72
C SER A 114 10.46 -11.06 -3.91
N ASP A 115 10.00 -12.29 -3.71
CA ASP A 115 9.45 -13.11 -4.79
C ASP A 115 8.02 -12.70 -5.16
N PHE A 116 7.31 -12.07 -4.24
CA PHE A 116 5.90 -11.69 -4.35
C PHE A 116 5.68 -10.19 -4.49
N MET A 117 6.64 -9.35 -4.07
CA MET A 117 6.47 -7.91 -4.04
C MET A 117 6.39 -7.28 -5.44
N SER A 118 5.66 -6.19 -5.56
CA SER A 118 5.73 -5.25 -6.67
C SER A 118 6.97 -4.35 -6.52
N THR A 119 7.78 -4.23 -7.59
CA THR A 119 9.05 -3.47 -7.57
C THR A 119 8.93 -2.01 -8.00
N GLU A 120 7.76 -1.58 -8.47
CA GLU A 120 7.50 -0.22 -8.96
C GLU A 120 6.39 0.47 -8.14
N PRO A 121 6.61 0.74 -6.84
CA PRO A 121 5.61 1.41 -6.02
C PRO A 121 5.41 2.85 -6.47
N ILE A 122 4.15 3.34 -6.43
CA ILE A 122 3.86 4.76 -6.63
C ILE A 122 4.35 5.53 -5.42
N THR A 123 5.16 6.55 -5.66
CA THR A 123 5.78 7.35 -4.59
C THR A 123 5.61 8.84 -4.84
N VAL A 124 5.68 9.62 -3.76
CA VAL A 124 5.80 11.09 -3.80
C VAL A 124 6.97 11.54 -2.94
N THR A 125 7.37 12.79 -3.07
CA THR A 125 8.39 13.39 -2.20
C THR A 125 7.72 14.12 -1.02
N PRO A 126 8.46 14.41 0.08
CA PRO A 126 7.96 15.21 1.19
C PRO A 126 7.40 16.58 0.77
N HIS A 127 7.92 17.15 -0.31
CA HIS A 127 7.54 18.46 -0.83
C HIS A 127 6.35 18.42 -1.81
N THR A 128 5.78 17.24 -2.08
CA THR A 128 4.60 17.14 -2.94
C THR A 128 3.42 17.82 -2.29
N THR A 129 2.77 18.75 -3.01
CA THR A 129 1.61 19.48 -2.48
C THR A 129 0.41 18.55 -2.30
N LEU A 130 -0.47 18.85 -1.34
CA LEU A 130 -1.71 18.12 -1.10
C LEU A 130 -2.55 17.96 -2.38
N LYS A 131 -2.64 19.03 -3.20
CA LYS A 131 -3.36 18.99 -4.47
C LYS A 131 -2.77 17.98 -5.44
N ALA A 132 -1.44 17.97 -5.60
CA ALA A 132 -0.76 17.03 -6.51
C ALA A 132 -0.87 15.59 -5.99
N LEU A 133 -0.77 15.40 -4.67
CA LEU A 133 -0.97 14.13 -3.99
C LEU A 133 -2.37 13.56 -4.27
N CYS A 134 -3.42 14.35 -4.04
CA CYS A 134 -4.79 13.93 -4.29
C CYS A 134 -5.04 13.62 -5.77
N ALA A 135 -4.51 14.44 -6.69
CA ALA A 135 -4.62 14.20 -8.12
C ALA A 135 -3.96 12.88 -8.54
N LEU A 136 -2.80 12.57 -7.95
CA LEU A 136 -2.11 11.29 -8.18
C LEU A 136 -2.93 10.11 -7.66
N MET A 137 -3.44 10.20 -6.42
CA MET A 137 -4.23 9.12 -5.82
C MET A 137 -5.50 8.82 -6.64
N VAL A 138 -6.18 9.86 -7.13
CA VAL A 138 -7.37 9.71 -7.99
C VAL A 138 -7.00 9.11 -9.33
N LYS A 139 -5.96 9.62 -9.99
CA LYS A 139 -5.51 9.16 -11.31
C LYS A 139 -5.11 7.68 -11.31
N GLU A 140 -4.36 7.28 -10.28
CA GLU A 140 -3.81 5.93 -10.17
C GLU A 140 -4.74 4.98 -9.41
N HIS A 141 -5.94 5.44 -8.98
CA HIS A 141 -6.91 4.65 -8.22
C HIS A 141 -6.31 4.00 -6.96
N ILE A 142 -5.49 4.75 -6.20
CA ILE A 142 -4.83 4.25 -5.01
C ILE A 142 -5.30 4.94 -3.73
N HIS A 143 -5.38 4.18 -2.65
CA HIS A 143 -5.80 4.67 -1.33
C HIS A 143 -4.64 4.99 -0.39
N ARG A 144 -3.42 4.63 -0.77
CA ARG A 144 -2.19 4.91 -0.03
C ARG A 144 -1.08 5.25 -1.00
N VAL A 145 -0.19 6.15 -0.58
CA VAL A 145 1.01 6.52 -1.33
C VAL A 145 2.20 6.58 -0.39
N LEU A 146 3.35 6.15 -0.86
CA LEU A 146 4.59 6.15 -0.09
C LEU A 146 5.32 7.47 -0.30
N VAL A 147 5.82 8.04 0.80
CA VAL A 147 6.65 9.25 0.76
C VAL A 147 8.11 8.84 0.82
N VAL A 148 8.86 9.22 -0.22
CA VAL A 148 10.27 8.84 -0.38
C VAL A 148 11.12 10.10 -0.50
N ASP A 149 12.20 10.14 0.26
CA ASP A 149 13.21 11.19 0.20
C ASP A 149 14.58 10.57 -0.10
N HIS A 150 15.22 11.03 -1.17
CA HIS A 150 16.53 10.50 -1.62
C HIS A 150 16.57 8.95 -1.69
N GLY A 151 15.49 8.33 -2.18
CA GLY A 151 15.34 6.88 -2.30
C GLY A 151 15.00 6.15 -1.00
N LYS A 152 14.91 6.84 0.14
CA LYS A 152 14.55 6.26 1.43
C LYS A 152 13.08 6.50 1.74
N LEU A 153 12.43 5.48 2.27
CA LEU A 153 11.06 5.60 2.77
C LEU A 153 11.04 6.46 4.03
N VAL A 154 10.31 7.59 3.99
CA VAL A 154 10.18 8.52 5.11
C VAL A 154 8.76 8.55 5.69
N GLY A 155 7.74 8.09 4.96
CA GLY A 155 6.38 8.05 5.44
C GLY A 155 5.40 7.37 4.49
N VAL A 156 4.14 7.32 4.92
CA VAL A 156 2.98 6.87 4.13
C VAL A 156 1.82 7.83 4.35
N ILE A 157 1.01 8.03 3.32
CA ILE A 157 -0.21 8.83 3.39
C ILE A 157 -1.36 7.99 2.86
N SER A 158 -2.44 7.92 3.63
CA SER A 158 -3.70 7.28 3.25
C SER A 158 -4.76 8.33 2.88
N THR A 159 -5.84 7.88 2.24
CA THR A 159 -7.03 8.72 2.01
C THR A 159 -7.61 9.24 3.32
N LEU A 160 -7.50 8.49 4.41
CA LEU A 160 -7.95 8.93 5.73
C LEU A 160 -7.10 10.09 6.28
N ASP A 161 -5.80 10.10 6.03
CA ASP A 161 -4.92 11.21 6.43
C ASP A 161 -5.27 12.48 5.65
N VAL A 162 -5.58 12.35 4.36
CA VAL A 162 -6.09 13.44 3.52
C VAL A 162 -7.43 13.96 4.06
N ALA A 163 -8.38 13.07 4.36
CA ALA A 163 -9.69 13.45 4.90
C ALA A 163 -9.56 14.18 6.25
N ARG A 164 -8.69 13.68 7.14
CA ARG A 164 -8.39 14.33 8.43
C ARG A 164 -7.81 15.73 8.20
N CYS A 165 -6.83 15.87 7.32
CA CYS A 165 -6.24 17.15 6.98
C CYS A 165 -7.29 18.15 6.48
N VAL A 166 -8.20 17.72 5.60
CA VAL A 166 -9.30 18.58 5.11
C VAL A 166 -10.21 18.99 6.27
N ALA A 167 -10.61 18.06 7.15
CA ALA A 167 -11.48 18.35 8.28
C ALA A 167 -10.87 19.38 9.26
N GLU A 168 -9.55 19.39 9.43
CA GLU A 168 -8.84 20.30 10.33
C GLU A 168 -8.59 21.67 9.72
N HIS A 169 -8.60 21.81 8.39
CA HIS A 169 -8.21 23.03 7.69
C HIS A 169 -9.32 23.63 6.78
N ALA A 170 -10.51 23.01 6.76
CA ALA A 170 -11.66 23.46 5.96
C ALA A 170 -12.44 24.65 6.56
#